data_3c2ba1262d3bccc1790b7ac23ca3b92c
#
_entry.id   3c2ba1262d3bccc1790b7ac23ca3b92c
#
_cell.length_a   1.000
_cell.length_b   1.000
_cell.length_c   1.000
_cell.angle_alpha   90.00
_cell.angle_beta   90.00
_cell.angle_gamma   90.00
#
_symmetry.space_group_name_H-M   'P 1'
#
loop_
_entity.id
_entity.type
_entity.pdbx_description
1 polymer ?
#
loop_
_entity_poly.entity_id
_entity_poly.type
_entity_poly.pdbx_seq_one_letter_code
_entity_poly.pdbx_strand_id
1 'polypeptide(L)'
;SELGYPADENGEIHIMRQISSDGRSTVKINRKPSPLSALREISEVLLEIQTQSERSSLEDKSTYLPLLDVFSATEAEMAEYSEKYEALTATLDEINELKSAMTERETMLDVLRYQKKEIESAKLTADDEEERLQKLRAKLRSIERVSKYSSLVTRALASSEKGATAAYLLEKAEAALIQLSDVVEDAEEMAARLSNYRYEIIDIAERVHDAMDTDGISNPEEKLTQIESRLSQLDRLKKKYGDSITEIKQRKQEITDKIAALEEGDVRLDELKRKQEKLTAEATAAAKKISEKRTLAADKLSAEIIANLKFLDMPKVRFKISVTPKRLSSGGYALTPTGFDDVDFLISVNSGEDIQSISKVSSGGELSRITLAIKTVLADYSGAGTLIFDEIDTGVSGGTAERIGIMLEKLSHSAQIISITHSPQIASIAKHHLLVTKNEQNDRTESTVSEIFADERISEIARIIGGISVTEKQNAAAREMLVKYDNYSKK
;
A
#
# COMPACT_ATOMS: atom_id res chain seq x y z
N SER A 1 5.94 3.14 32.18
CA SER A 1 6.49 4.45 31.78
C SER A 1 6.46 4.65 30.27
N GLU A 2 6.57 3.61 29.45
CA GLU A 2 6.57 3.66 27.99
C GLU A 2 5.25 4.23 27.41
N LEU A 3 4.12 3.94 28.06
CA LEU A 3 2.80 4.47 27.67
C LEU A 3 2.52 5.91 28.18
N GLY A 4 3.51 6.60 28.75
CA GLY A 4 3.37 7.98 29.23
C GLY A 4 2.62 8.16 30.56
N TYR A 5 2.39 7.07 31.29
CA TYR A 5 1.74 7.07 32.61
C TYR A 5 2.74 6.57 33.69
N PRO A 6 3.62 7.43 34.22
CA PRO A 6 4.55 7.02 35.27
C PRO A 6 3.80 6.68 36.56
N ALA A 7 4.30 5.70 37.28
CA ALA A 7 3.84 5.42 38.63
C ALA A 7 4.07 6.63 39.56
N ASP A 8 3.33 6.71 40.65
CA ASP A 8 3.52 7.74 41.66
C ASP A 8 4.78 7.48 42.53
N GLU A 9 4.99 8.31 43.55
CA GLU A 9 6.14 8.20 44.48
C GLU A 9 6.20 6.87 45.24
N ASN A 10 5.06 6.17 45.33
CA ASN A 10 4.96 4.85 45.99
C ASN A 10 5.06 3.69 44.98
N GLY A 11 5.21 3.97 43.67
CA GLY A 11 5.21 2.96 42.63
C GLY A 11 3.81 2.53 42.18
N GLU A 12 2.76 3.28 42.53
CA GLU A 12 1.38 2.93 42.26
C GLU A 12 0.85 3.66 41.02
N ILE A 13 -0.06 3.01 40.27
CA ILE A 13 -0.83 3.58 39.17
C ILE A 13 -2.31 3.51 39.54
N HIS A 14 -2.95 4.66 39.64
CA HIS A 14 -4.37 4.76 39.96
C HIS A 14 -5.20 4.79 38.66
N ILE A 15 -6.00 3.76 38.43
CA ILE A 15 -6.91 3.65 37.29
C ILE A 15 -8.35 3.84 37.76
N MET A 16 -9.08 4.77 37.14
CA MET A 16 -10.49 4.99 37.44
C MET A 16 -11.27 4.92 36.12
N ARG A 17 -12.31 4.09 36.11
CA ARG A 17 -13.30 4.05 35.03
C ARG A 17 -14.67 4.32 35.60
N GLN A 18 -15.36 5.30 35.08
CA GLN A 18 -16.73 5.65 35.46
C GLN A 18 -17.65 5.41 34.27
N ILE A 19 -18.70 4.65 34.47
CA ILE A 19 -19.74 4.36 33.50
C ILE A 19 -21.03 4.97 34.03
N SER A 20 -21.64 5.89 33.27
CA SER A 20 -22.93 6.52 33.61
C SER A 20 -24.09 5.61 33.17
N SER A 21 -25.28 5.82 33.72
CA SER A 21 -26.49 5.09 33.37
C SER A 21 -26.91 5.26 31.90
N ASP A 22 -26.45 6.32 31.23
CA ASP A 22 -26.65 6.58 29.80
C ASP A 22 -25.61 5.89 28.89
N GLY A 23 -24.73 5.04 29.48
CA GLY A 23 -23.71 4.28 28.75
C GLY A 23 -22.40 5.05 28.45
N ARG A 24 -22.28 6.31 28.86
CA ARG A 24 -21.04 7.06 28.70
C ARG A 24 -19.97 6.55 29.65
N SER A 25 -18.76 6.35 29.12
CA SER A 25 -17.60 5.88 29.89
C SER A 25 -16.51 6.93 29.90
N THR A 26 -16.00 7.26 31.08
CA THR A 26 -14.83 8.12 31.26
C THR A 26 -13.73 7.34 31.99
N VAL A 27 -12.50 7.52 31.52
CA VAL A 27 -11.31 6.88 32.08
C VAL A 27 -10.36 7.94 32.61
N LYS A 28 -9.78 7.71 33.77
CA LYS A 28 -8.67 8.53 34.33
C LYS A 28 -7.55 7.60 34.78
N ILE A 29 -6.33 7.93 34.39
CA ILE A 29 -5.12 7.25 34.84
C ILE A 29 -4.28 8.31 35.59
N ASN A 30 -3.92 8.01 36.82
CA ASN A 30 -3.26 8.96 37.74
C ASN A 30 -3.98 10.34 37.76
N ARG A 31 -5.30 10.30 37.90
CA ARG A 31 -6.21 11.47 37.91
C ARG A 31 -6.28 12.28 36.58
N LYS A 32 -5.52 11.90 35.54
CA LYS A 32 -5.56 12.55 34.21
C LYS A 32 -6.62 11.85 33.33
N PRO A 33 -7.48 12.58 32.64
CA PRO A 33 -8.37 12.01 31.65
C PRO A 33 -7.56 11.27 30.57
N SER A 34 -7.98 10.07 30.23
CA SER A 34 -7.25 9.19 29.30
C SER A 34 -8.22 8.51 28.34
N PRO A 35 -7.83 8.21 27.10
CA PRO A 35 -8.67 7.49 26.18
C PRO A 35 -8.84 6.02 26.59
N LEU A 36 -9.94 5.38 26.18
CA LEU A 36 -10.20 3.98 26.45
C LEU A 36 -9.14 3.03 25.84
N SER A 37 -8.51 3.43 24.74
CA SER A 37 -7.40 2.69 24.13
C SER A 37 -6.20 2.57 25.08
N ALA A 38 -5.81 3.65 25.75
CA ALA A 38 -4.73 3.62 26.73
C ALA A 38 -5.05 2.70 27.93
N LEU A 39 -6.32 2.66 28.35
CA LEU A 39 -6.74 1.71 29.38
C LEU A 39 -6.60 0.26 28.92
N ARG A 40 -6.95 -0.03 27.66
CA ARG A 40 -6.78 -1.38 27.09
C ARG A 40 -5.33 -1.81 27.07
N GLU A 41 -4.44 -0.98 26.53
CA GLU A 41 -3.00 -1.25 26.48
C GLU A 41 -2.39 -1.51 27.89
N ILE A 42 -2.80 -0.72 28.88
CA ILE A 42 -2.35 -0.94 30.26
C ILE A 42 -2.96 -2.22 30.84
N SER A 43 -4.24 -2.50 30.56
CA SER A 43 -4.91 -3.68 31.12
C SER A 43 -4.31 -4.99 30.62
N GLU A 44 -3.84 -5.05 29.36
CA GLU A 44 -3.17 -6.23 28.79
C GLU A 44 -1.85 -6.59 29.53
N VAL A 45 -1.18 -5.58 30.07
CA VAL A 45 0.05 -5.79 30.84
C VAL A 45 -0.23 -6.13 32.32
N LEU A 46 -1.28 -5.54 32.91
CA LEU A 46 -1.57 -5.65 34.34
C LEU A 46 -2.38 -6.88 34.67
N LEU A 47 -3.30 -7.28 33.86
CA LEU A 47 -4.35 -8.24 34.20
C LEU A 47 -4.76 -9.09 33.00
N GLU A 48 -4.73 -10.40 33.17
CA GLU A 48 -5.24 -11.35 32.18
C GLU A 48 -6.37 -12.18 32.79
N ILE A 49 -7.55 -12.15 32.15
CA ILE A 49 -8.72 -12.90 32.62
C ILE A 49 -8.94 -14.10 31.68
N GLN A 50 -9.02 -15.28 32.29
CA GLN A 50 -9.31 -16.53 31.56
C GLN A 50 -10.74 -16.97 31.92
N THR A 51 -11.69 -16.65 31.03
CA THR A 51 -13.11 -17.05 31.16
C THR A 51 -13.52 -17.93 29.98
N GLN A 52 -14.66 -18.60 30.08
CA GLN A 52 -15.21 -19.38 28.96
C GLN A 52 -15.66 -18.52 27.77
N SER A 53 -15.91 -17.23 27.98
CA SER A 53 -16.48 -16.31 27.00
C SER A 53 -15.49 -15.32 26.41
N GLU A 54 -14.35 -15.11 27.03
CA GLU A 54 -13.31 -14.21 26.52
C GLU A 54 -12.21 -14.99 25.81
N ARG A 55 -11.77 -14.47 24.65
CA ARG A 55 -10.66 -15.06 23.89
C ARG A 55 -9.38 -14.97 24.73
N SER A 56 -8.80 -16.13 24.99
CA SER A 56 -7.49 -16.21 25.63
C SER A 56 -6.43 -15.50 24.77
N SER A 57 -5.41 -14.92 25.40
CA SER A 57 -4.23 -14.38 24.69
C SER A 57 -3.58 -15.44 23.77
N LEU A 58 -3.81 -16.72 24.04
CA LEU A 58 -3.36 -17.84 23.22
C LEU A 58 -4.20 -18.12 21.97
N GLU A 59 -5.33 -17.43 21.76
CA GLU A 59 -6.06 -17.49 20.50
C GLU A 59 -5.47 -16.54 19.45
N ASP A 60 -4.72 -15.53 19.87
CA ASP A 60 -4.03 -14.60 19.00
C ASP A 60 -2.64 -15.14 18.62
N LYS A 61 -2.51 -15.60 17.37
CA LYS A 61 -1.25 -16.09 16.82
C LYS A 61 -0.12 -15.07 16.84
N SER A 62 -0.43 -13.78 16.88
CA SER A 62 0.58 -12.72 16.92
C SER A 62 1.42 -12.77 18.20
N THR A 63 0.90 -13.38 19.27
CA THR A 63 1.58 -13.50 20.57
C THR A 63 2.60 -14.66 20.62
N TYR A 64 2.51 -15.65 19.71
CA TYR A 64 3.31 -16.86 19.80
C TYR A 64 4.80 -16.63 19.53
N LEU A 65 5.11 -15.83 18.52
CA LEU A 65 6.50 -15.49 18.19
C LEU A 65 7.20 -14.71 19.32
N PRO A 66 6.62 -13.63 19.89
CA PRO A 66 7.18 -12.95 21.05
C PRO A 66 7.39 -13.87 22.25
N LEU A 67 6.43 -14.74 22.57
CA LEU A 67 6.55 -15.71 23.66
C LEU A 67 7.73 -16.69 23.45
N LEU A 68 7.89 -17.18 22.23
CA LEU A 68 8.99 -18.06 21.89
C LEU A 68 10.35 -17.33 21.94
N ASP A 69 10.40 -16.08 21.52
CA ASP A 69 11.62 -15.26 21.52
C ASP A 69 12.14 -15.03 22.93
N VAL A 70 11.25 -14.71 23.88
CA VAL A 70 11.60 -14.55 25.30
C VAL A 70 12.18 -15.86 25.85
N PHE A 71 11.60 -17.02 25.55
CA PHE A 71 12.08 -18.33 26.00
C PHE A 71 13.40 -18.73 25.29
N SER A 72 13.61 -18.33 24.06
CA SER A 72 14.77 -18.72 23.24
C SER A 72 16.03 -17.88 23.50
N ALA A 73 15.93 -16.79 24.25
CA ALA A 73 17.03 -15.84 24.53
C ALA A 73 17.77 -15.41 23.25
N THR A 74 17.01 -14.82 22.31
CA THR A 74 17.50 -14.44 20.98
C THR A 74 17.89 -12.96 20.88
N GLU A 75 17.94 -12.21 21.97
CA GLU A 75 18.12 -10.76 21.99
C GLU A 75 19.39 -10.30 21.23
N ALA A 76 20.50 -11.03 21.41
CA ALA A 76 21.76 -10.69 20.76
C ALA A 76 21.69 -10.90 19.23
N GLU A 77 21.12 -12.02 18.78
CA GLU A 77 20.94 -12.33 17.37
C GLU A 77 19.90 -11.42 16.72
N MET A 78 18.86 -11.04 17.47
CA MET A 78 17.86 -10.08 17.01
C MET A 78 18.47 -8.69 16.81
N ALA A 79 19.37 -8.24 17.70
CA ALA A 79 20.07 -6.96 17.51
C ALA A 79 20.95 -6.98 16.24
N GLU A 80 21.74 -8.08 16.03
CA GLU A 80 22.53 -8.25 14.79
C GLU A 80 21.65 -8.26 13.53
N TYR A 81 20.49 -8.91 13.61
CA TYR A 81 19.53 -8.97 12.49
C TYR A 81 18.89 -7.63 12.20
N SER A 82 18.43 -6.93 13.26
CA SER A 82 17.73 -5.64 13.13
C SER A 82 18.58 -4.61 12.39
N GLU A 83 19.87 -4.48 12.75
CA GLU A 83 20.80 -3.59 12.06
C GLU A 83 20.87 -3.86 10.54
N LYS A 84 20.96 -5.15 10.18
CA LYS A 84 21.04 -5.56 8.76
C LYS A 84 19.72 -5.39 8.03
N TYR A 85 18.61 -5.66 8.69
CA TYR A 85 17.27 -5.49 8.15
C TYR A 85 16.93 -4.01 7.92
N GLU A 86 17.27 -3.13 8.85
CA GLU A 86 17.08 -1.68 8.70
C GLU A 86 17.93 -1.14 7.52
N ALA A 87 19.19 -1.57 7.42
CA ALA A 87 20.05 -1.19 6.30
C ALA A 87 19.49 -1.69 4.95
N LEU A 88 18.91 -2.91 4.93
CA LEU A 88 18.24 -3.46 3.74
C LEU A 88 17.01 -2.65 3.38
N THR A 89 16.15 -2.35 4.35
CA THR A 89 14.92 -1.57 4.14
C THR A 89 15.24 -0.17 3.60
N ALA A 90 16.19 0.53 4.21
CA ALA A 90 16.64 1.84 3.73
C ALA A 90 17.18 1.77 2.28
N THR A 91 17.90 0.69 1.94
CA THR A 91 18.40 0.50 0.54
C THR A 91 17.25 0.20 -0.43
N LEU A 92 16.22 -0.55 -0.01
CA LEU A 92 15.01 -0.80 -0.82
C LEU A 92 14.22 0.47 -1.05
N ASP A 93 14.08 1.32 -0.05
CA ASP A 93 13.40 2.61 -0.17
C ASP A 93 14.15 3.53 -1.15
N GLU A 94 15.49 3.63 -1.05
CA GLU A 94 16.33 4.39 -1.99
C GLU A 94 16.17 3.86 -3.43
N ILE A 95 16.11 2.54 -3.63
CA ILE A 95 15.88 1.92 -4.94
C ILE A 95 14.48 2.29 -5.47
N ASN A 96 13.44 2.27 -4.63
CA ASN A 96 12.08 2.58 -5.04
C ASN A 96 11.91 4.06 -5.41
N GLU A 97 12.49 4.97 -4.63
CA GLU A 97 12.56 6.39 -4.95
C GLU A 97 13.26 6.64 -6.27
N LEU A 98 14.43 6.02 -6.47
CA LEU A 98 15.20 6.15 -7.71
C LEU A 98 14.43 5.58 -8.91
N LYS A 99 13.76 4.44 -8.78
CA LYS A 99 12.92 3.86 -9.86
C LYS A 99 11.73 4.76 -10.21
N SER A 100 11.06 5.36 -9.20
CA SER A 100 10.00 6.33 -9.45
C SER A 100 10.51 7.54 -10.24
N ALA A 101 11.64 8.12 -9.80
CA ALA A 101 12.30 9.23 -10.50
C ALA A 101 12.73 8.82 -11.92
N MET A 102 13.20 7.58 -12.13
CA MET A 102 13.57 7.05 -13.44
C MET A 102 12.36 6.86 -14.37
N THR A 103 11.22 6.48 -13.87
CA THR A 103 9.98 6.34 -14.68
C THR A 103 9.52 7.71 -15.18
N GLU A 104 9.53 8.73 -14.33
CA GLU A 104 9.24 10.10 -14.73
C GLU A 104 10.28 10.62 -15.74
N ARG A 105 11.56 10.30 -15.51
CA ARG A 105 12.68 10.62 -16.39
C ARG A 105 12.54 9.97 -17.77
N GLU A 106 12.17 8.68 -17.84
CA GLU A 106 11.98 7.96 -19.11
C GLU A 106 10.85 8.58 -19.93
N THR A 107 9.73 8.90 -19.30
CA THR A 107 8.64 9.65 -19.92
C THR A 107 9.13 11.02 -20.45
N MET A 108 9.93 11.74 -19.65
CA MET A 108 10.49 13.03 -20.07
C MET A 108 11.47 12.85 -21.23
N LEU A 109 12.33 11.83 -21.21
CA LEU A 109 13.26 11.51 -22.30
C LEU A 109 12.53 11.21 -23.60
N ASP A 110 11.45 10.46 -23.57
CA ASP A 110 10.64 10.15 -24.77
C ASP A 110 10.04 11.40 -25.37
N VAL A 111 9.51 12.31 -24.55
CA VAL A 111 8.99 13.60 -24.99
C VAL A 111 10.09 14.46 -25.62
N LEU A 112 11.25 14.55 -24.94
CA LEU A 112 12.38 15.34 -25.44
C LEU A 112 12.97 14.78 -26.73
N ARG A 113 13.10 13.45 -26.84
CA ARG A 113 13.55 12.77 -28.06
C ARG A 113 12.58 12.98 -29.21
N TYR A 114 11.28 12.93 -28.96
CA TYR A 114 10.27 13.25 -29.96
C TYR A 114 10.38 14.69 -30.45
N GLN A 115 10.49 15.67 -29.54
CA GLN A 115 10.65 17.08 -29.87
C GLN A 115 11.92 17.33 -30.71
N LYS A 116 13.04 16.75 -30.32
CA LYS A 116 14.30 16.82 -31.05
C LYS A 116 14.13 16.31 -32.48
N LYS A 117 13.53 15.12 -32.63
CA LYS A 117 13.31 14.49 -33.94
C LYS A 117 12.37 15.32 -34.82
N GLU A 118 11.33 15.94 -34.25
CA GLU A 118 10.40 16.83 -34.98
C GLU A 118 11.14 18.04 -35.53
N ILE A 119 11.99 18.69 -34.72
CA ILE A 119 12.80 19.83 -35.18
C ILE A 119 13.82 19.41 -36.23
N GLU A 120 14.49 18.27 -36.03
CA GLU A 120 15.50 17.74 -36.98
C GLU A 120 14.87 17.38 -38.34
N SER A 121 13.70 16.77 -38.32
CA SER A 121 13.00 16.40 -39.56
C SER A 121 12.61 17.60 -40.43
N ALA A 122 12.49 18.77 -39.83
CA ALA A 122 12.17 20.00 -40.52
C ALA A 122 13.34 20.60 -41.33
N LYS A 123 14.58 20.11 -41.12
CA LYS A 123 15.79 20.50 -41.86
C LYS A 123 15.93 22.02 -41.99
N LEU A 124 15.91 22.74 -40.88
CA LEU A 124 16.05 24.19 -40.83
C LEU A 124 17.45 24.60 -41.33
N THR A 125 17.55 25.23 -42.47
CA THR A 125 18.86 25.55 -43.11
C THR A 125 19.39 26.92 -42.79
N ALA A 126 18.60 27.97 -42.98
CA ALA A 126 19.01 29.36 -42.81
C ALA A 126 18.03 30.11 -41.93
N ASP A 127 18.53 31.06 -41.14
CA ASP A 127 17.69 31.84 -40.21
C ASP A 127 16.74 32.81 -40.95
N ASP A 128 17.06 33.21 -42.19
CA ASP A 128 16.29 34.06 -43.05
C ASP A 128 15.38 33.29 -44.06
N GLU A 129 15.30 31.96 -43.88
CA GLU A 129 14.50 31.10 -44.79
C GLU A 129 13.04 31.60 -44.95
N GLU A 130 12.41 31.95 -43.85
CA GLU A 130 11.04 32.43 -43.81
C GLU A 130 10.86 33.72 -44.63
N GLU A 131 11.75 34.69 -44.39
CA GLU A 131 11.70 35.96 -45.10
C GLU A 131 11.89 35.81 -46.61
N ARG A 132 12.84 34.95 -47.03
CA ARG A 132 13.06 34.61 -48.43
C ARG A 132 11.82 33.97 -49.06
N LEU A 133 11.20 33.01 -48.36
CA LEU A 133 9.99 32.34 -48.84
C LEU A 133 8.81 33.29 -48.92
N GLN A 134 8.66 34.24 -47.99
CA GLN A 134 7.60 35.25 -48.03
C GLN A 134 7.78 36.21 -49.23
N LYS A 135 8.99 36.67 -49.51
CA LYS A 135 9.30 37.48 -50.69
C LYS A 135 9.00 36.73 -51.97
N LEU A 136 9.42 35.47 -52.06
CA LEU A 136 9.20 34.62 -53.22
C LEU A 136 7.72 34.33 -53.42
N ARG A 137 6.95 34.09 -52.36
CA ARG A 137 5.48 33.93 -52.40
C ARG A 137 4.80 35.17 -52.97
N ALA A 138 5.20 36.36 -52.50
CA ALA A 138 4.62 37.62 -52.99
C ALA A 138 4.89 37.79 -54.51
N LYS A 139 6.13 37.48 -54.96
CA LYS A 139 6.48 37.53 -56.39
C LYS A 139 5.64 36.54 -57.24
N LEU A 140 5.54 35.26 -56.78
CA LEU A 140 4.80 34.22 -57.48
C LEU A 140 3.30 34.52 -57.57
N ARG A 141 2.68 35.04 -56.49
CA ARG A 141 1.28 35.48 -56.52
C ARG A 141 1.05 36.61 -57.51
N SER A 142 2.00 37.51 -57.67
CA SER A 142 1.91 38.56 -58.67
C SER A 142 1.95 37.97 -60.07
N ILE A 143 2.88 37.04 -60.37
CA ILE A 143 3.01 36.35 -61.65
C ILE A 143 1.73 35.51 -61.94
N GLU A 144 1.21 34.77 -60.99
CA GLU A 144 -0.03 33.99 -61.14
C GLU A 144 -1.21 34.90 -61.51
N ARG A 145 -1.37 36.06 -60.86
CA ARG A 145 -2.41 37.04 -61.19
C ARG A 145 -2.26 37.55 -62.61
N VAL A 146 -1.06 37.95 -63.00
CA VAL A 146 -0.77 38.42 -64.41
C VAL A 146 -1.11 37.32 -65.35
N SER A 147 -0.61 36.09 -65.20
CA SER A 147 -0.87 34.96 -66.10
C SER A 147 -2.36 34.65 -66.20
N LYS A 148 -3.09 34.58 -65.09
CA LYS A 148 -4.53 34.28 -65.07
C LYS A 148 -5.37 35.32 -65.84
N TYR A 149 -5.12 36.62 -65.55
CA TYR A 149 -5.91 37.67 -66.20
C TYR A 149 -5.49 37.95 -67.62
N SER A 150 -4.19 37.82 -67.97
CA SER A 150 -3.71 37.89 -69.33
C SER A 150 -4.32 36.80 -70.25
N SER A 151 -4.32 35.55 -69.72
CA SER A 151 -4.95 34.43 -70.43
C SER A 151 -6.46 34.67 -70.67
N LEU A 152 -7.15 35.28 -69.69
CA LEU A 152 -8.56 35.61 -69.80
C LEU A 152 -8.80 36.66 -70.90
N VAL A 153 -7.98 37.71 -70.88
CA VAL A 153 -8.06 38.79 -71.89
C VAL A 153 -7.76 38.27 -73.33
N THR A 154 -6.63 37.53 -73.47
CA THR A 154 -6.26 36.97 -74.81
C THR A 154 -7.33 36.02 -75.34
N ARG A 155 -7.88 35.17 -74.46
CA ARG A 155 -8.96 34.23 -74.84
C ARG A 155 -10.24 34.91 -75.19
N ALA A 156 -10.61 36.01 -74.55
CA ALA A 156 -11.81 36.79 -74.84
C ALA A 156 -11.68 37.60 -76.19
N LEU A 157 -10.49 38.17 -76.41
CA LEU A 157 -10.28 39.10 -77.48
C LEU A 157 -9.85 38.40 -78.80
N ALA A 158 -8.84 37.51 -78.74
CA ALA A 158 -8.17 37.04 -79.96
C ALA A 158 -8.11 35.54 -80.18
N SER A 159 -8.05 34.71 -79.11
CA SER A 159 -7.77 33.28 -79.18
C SER A 159 -8.73 32.46 -78.30
N SER A 160 -9.66 31.72 -78.89
CA SER A 160 -10.57 30.81 -78.24
C SER A 160 -10.72 29.51 -79.02
N GLU A 161 -10.50 28.35 -78.34
CA GLU A 161 -10.71 27.02 -78.98
C GLU A 161 -12.17 26.62 -79.17
N LYS A 162 -13.09 27.26 -78.52
CA LYS A 162 -14.52 26.83 -78.46
C LYS A 162 -15.54 27.97 -78.52
N GLY A 163 -15.15 29.20 -78.71
CA GLY A 163 -16.09 30.33 -78.68
C GLY A 163 -15.77 31.46 -79.69
N ALA A 164 -16.75 32.26 -80.04
CA ALA A 164 -16.56 33.44 -80.86
C ALA A 164 -15.78 34.50 -80.08
N THR A 165 -14.54 34.81 -80.43
CA THR A 165 -13.76 35.92 -79.91
C THR A 165 -14.28 37.26 -80.37
N ALA A 166 -13.95 38.34 -79.63
CA ALA A 166 -14.31 39.69 -80.08
C ALA A 166 -13.80 39.98 -81.48
N ALA A 167 -12.54 39.62 -81.78
CA ALA A 167 -11.99 39.78 -83.16
C ALA A 167 -12.77 39.00 -84.22
N TYR A 168 -13.17 37.74 -83.89
CA TYR A 168 -13.97 36.91 -84.82
C TYR A 168 -15.37 37.49 -85.01
N LEU A 169 -16.02 38.00 -83.99
CA LEU A 169 -17.35 38.65 -84.14
C LEU A 169 -17.28 39.90 -84.90
N LEU A 170 -16.24 40.71 -84.80
CA LEU A 170 -16.02 41.88 -85.56
C LEU A 170 -15.75 41.54 -87.07
N GLU A 171 -14.96 40.50 -87.32
CA GLU A 171 -14.75 39.99 -88.65
C GLU A 171 -16.04 39.56 -89.39
N LYS A 172 -16.90 38.85 -88.65
CA LYS A 172 -18.21 38.43 -89.09
C LYS A 172 -19.13 39.66 -89.45
N ALA A 173 -19.11 40.64 -88.56
CA ALA A 173 -19.88 41.87 -88.76
C ALA A 173 -19.32 42.72 -89.90
N GLU A 174 -17.98 42.81 -90.01
CA GLU A 174 -17.30 43.46 -91.18
C GLU A 174 -17.73 42.81 -92.53
N ALA A 175 -17.64 41.46 -92.59
CA ALA A 175 -18.03 40.72 -93.78
C ALA A 175 -19.52 40.92 -94.17
N ALA A 176 -20.40 41.00 -93.10
CA ALA A 176 -21.84 41.27 -93.35
C ALA A 176 -22.10 42.70 -93.89
N LEU A 177 -21.39 43.68 -93.37
CA LEU A 177 -21.50 45.07 -93.84
C LEU A 177 -20.96 45.21 -95.26
N ILE A 178 -19.89 44.55 -95.65
CA ILE A 178 -19.39 44.52 -97.04
C ILE A 178 -20.47 43.96 -98.02
N GLN A 179 -21.24 42.95 -97.58
CA GLN A 179 -22.34 42.42 -98.40
C GLN A 179 -23.54 43.38 -98.51
N LEU A 180 -23.64 44.36 -97.65
CA LEU A 180 -24.65 45.38 -97.61
C LEU A 180 -24.24 46.67 -98.34
N SER A 181 -23.03 46.77 -98.87
CA SER A 181 -22.46 48.00 -99.46
C SER A 181 -23.25 48.50 -100.63
N ASP A 182 -23.95 47.64 -101.40
CA ASP A 182 -24.78 48.01 -102.58
C ASP A 182 -26.16 48.60 -102.18
N VAL A 183 -26.58 48.44 -100.92
CA VAL A 183 -27.94 48.78 -100.45
C VAL A 183 -27.96 49.80 -99.33
N VAL A 184 -26.89 49.92 -98.52
CA VAL A 184 -26.79 50.80 -97.40
C VAL A 184 -25.69 51.82 -97.63
N GLU A 185 -26.08 53.12 -97.66
CA GLU A 185 -25.18 54.26 -97.79
C GLU A 185 -24.24 54.20 -96.50
N ASP A 186 -23.03 54.40 -96.54
CA ASP A 186 -22.03 54.31 -95.48
C ASP A 186 -21.60 52.89 -95.01
N ALA A 187 -22.07 51.76 -95.56
CA ALA A 187 -21.75 50.42 -95.18
C ALA A 187 -20.23 50.11 -95.29
N GLU A 188 -19.58 50.61 -96.35
CA GLU A 188 -18.11 50.48 -96.48
C GLU A 188 -17.32 51.21 -95.44
N GLU A 189 -17.75 52.44 -95.01
CA GLU A 189 -17.12 53.21 -93.98
C GLU A 189 -17.26 52.49 -92.60
N MET A 190 -18.48 51.98 -92.36
CA MET A 190 -18.71 51.18 -91.11
C MET A 190 -17.90 49.90 -91.14
N ALA A 191 -17.74 49.16 -92.23
CA ALA A 191 -16.90 47.99 -92.39
C ALA A 191 -15.42 48.33 -92.07
N ALA A 192 -14.92 49.42 -92.68
CA ALA A 192 -13.54 49.90 -92.43
C ALA A 192 -13.31 50.24 -90.95
N ARG A 193 -14.29 50.84 -90.27
CA ARG A 193 -14.23 51.13 -88.81
C ARG A 193 -14.17 49.84 -87.98
N LEU A 194 -14.98 48.82 -88.33
CA LEU A 194 -14.95 47.51 -87.62
C LEU A 194 -13.61 46.82 -87.83
N SER A 195 -13.05 46.86 -89.04
CA SER A 195 -11.74 46.38 -89.39
C SER A 195 -10.63 47.00 -88.48
N ASN A 196 -10.69 48.34 -88.35
CA ASN A 196 -9.74 49.03 -87.44
C ASN A 196 -9.90 48.61 -86.00
N TYR A 197 -11.13 48.48 -85.47
CA TYR A 197 -11.34 47.99 -84.09
C TYR A 197 -10.87 46.56 -83.97
N ARG A 198 -11.02 45.68 -84.93
CA ARG A 198 -10.51 44.32 -84.94
C ARG A 198 -8.98 44.29 -84.73
N TYR A 199 -8.24 45.12 -85.53
CA TYR A 199 -6.78 45.21 -85.35
C TYR A 199 -6.38 45.77 -84.01
N GLU A 200 -7.06 46.78 -83.47
CA GLU A 200 -6.82 47.34 -82.15
C GLU A 200 -7.01 46.29 -81.03
N ILE A 201 -8.08 45.47 -81.18
CA ILE A 201 -8.36 44.41 -80.18
C ILE A 201 -7.30 43.31 -80.26
N ILE A 202 -6.80 42.95 -81.46
CA ILE A 202 -5.70 41.98 -81.58
C ILE A 202 -4.41 42.55 -81.01
N ASP A 203 -4.07 43.82 -81.31
CA ASP A 203 -2.88 44.47 -80.70
C ASP A 203 -2.94 44.50 -79.19
N ILE A 204 -4.11 44.81 -78.58
CA ILE A 204 -4.32 44.75 -77.17
C ILE A 204 -4.07 43.31 -76.63
N ALA A 205 -4.60 42.28 -77.30
CA ALA A 205 -4.43 40.90 -76.92
C ALA A 205 -2.95 40.42 -77.00
N GLU A 206 -2.22 40.81 -78.03
CA GLU A 206 -0.79 40.54 -78.19
C GLU A 206 0.06 41.21 -77.10
N ARG A 207 -0.17 42.50 -76.87
CA ARG A 207 0.55 43.25 -75.81
C ARG A 207 0.30 42.67 -74.43
N VAL A 208 -0.90 42.20 -74.12
CA VAL A 208 -1.23 41.51 -72.89
C VAL A 208 -0.57 40.13 -72.81
N HIS A 209 -0.52 39.43 -74.00
CA HIS A 209 0.21 38.16 -74.06
C HIS A 209 1.70 38.30 -73.87
N ASP A 210 2.35 39.26 -74.42
CA ASP A 210 3.78 39.56 -74.23
C ASP A 210 4.13 39.91 -72.79
N ALA A 211 3.17 40.52 -72.11
CA ALA A 211 3.35 40.78 -70.63
C ALA A 211 3.38 39.49 -69.78
N MET A 212 2.97 38.31 -70.32
CA MET A 212 3.08 37.02 -69.63
C MET A 212 4.49 36.41 -69.65
N ASP A 213 5.32 36.81 -70.59
CA ASP A 213 6.66 36.19 -70.78
C ASP A 213 7.73 36.80 -69.86
N THR A 214 7.35 37.23 -68.62
CA THR A 214 8.24 37.79 -67.65
C THR A 214 8.81 36.71 -66.71
N ASP A 215 10.12 36.51 -66.76
CA ASP A 215 10.99 35.86 -65.76
C ASP A 215 11.30 34.35 -65.83
N GLY A 216 10.97 33.59 -66.87
CA GLY A 216 11.49 32.20 -67.02
C GLY A 216 11.12 31.22 -65.87
N ILE A 217 10.07 31.52 -65.10
CA ILE A 217 9.60 30.65 -64.02
C ILE A 217 8.60 29.63 -64.58
N SER A 218 9.06 28.41 -64.82
CA SER A 218 8.22 27.29 -65.18
C SER A 218 7.38 26.85 -63.94
N ASN A 219 6.07 26.63 -64.12
CA ASN A 219 5.09 26.18 -63.15
C ASN A 219 4.98 27.05 -61.87
N PRO A 220 4.55 28.31 -61.94
CA PRO A 220 4.44 29.18 -60.76
C PRO A 220 3.45 28.68 -59.72
N GLU A 221 2.36 27.98 -60.10
CA GLU A 221 1.36 27.39 -59.19
C GLU A 221 1.94 26.28 -58.32
N GLU A 222 2.71 25.37 -58.89
CA GLU A 222 3.35 24.27 -58.18
C GLU A 222 4.39 24.79 -57.17
N LYS A 223 5.21 25.78 -57.60
CA LYS A 223 6.16 26.43 -56.73
C LYS A 223 5.49 27.20 -55.58
N LEU A 224 4.37 27.84 -55.83
CA LEU A 224 3.57 28.55 -54.82
C LEU A 224 3.04 27.58 -53.81
N THR A 225 2.49 26.44 -54.21
CA THR A 225 1.99 25.37 -53.34
C THR A 225 3.12 24.82 -52.43
N GLN A 226 4.31 24.58 -53.00
CA GLN A 226 5.48 24.11 -52.22
C GLN A 226 5.91 25.12 -51.16
N ILE A 227 5.95 26.42 -51.53
CA ILE A 227 6.32 27.49 -50.60
C ILE A 227 5.27 27.65 -49.49
N GLU A 228 3.99 27.62 -49.80
CA GLU A 228 2.90 27.71 -48.80
C GLU A 228 2.93 26.53 -47.86
N SER A 229 3.18 25.33 -48.35
CA SER A 229 3.37 24.13 -47.50
C SER A 229 4.58 24.31 -46.56
N ARG A 230 5.71 24.81 -47.07
CA ARG A 230 6.91 25.05 -46.28
C ARG A 230 6.72 26.15 -45.22
N LEU A 231 6.09 27.26 -45.57
CA LEU A 231 5.74 28.32 -44.63
C LEU A 231 4.78 27.82 -43.54
N SER A 232 3.78 26.98 -43.90
CA SER A 232 2.89 26.35 -42.92
C SER A 232 3.65 25.41 -41.94
N GLN A 233 4.65 24.68 -42.44
CA GLN A 233 5.53 23.86 -41.61
C GLN A 233 6.33 24.71 -40.62
N LEU A 234 6.95 25.81 -41.09
CA LEU A 234 7.69 26.74 -40.26
C LEU A 234 6.79 27.40 -39.19
N ASP A 235 5.58 27.82 -39.56
CA ASP A 235 4.61 28.42 -38.61
C ASP A 235 4.19 27.44 -37.51
N ARG A 236 3.99 26.15 -37.83
CA ARG A 236 3.72 25.11 -36.83
C ARG A 236 4.87 24.93 -35.85
N LEU A 237 6.09 24.92 -36.33
CA LEU A 237 7.30 24.80 -35.49
C LEU A 237 7.48 26.03 -34.60
N LYS A 238 7.24 27.22 -35.16
CA LYS A 238 7.31 28.49 -34.39
C LYS A 238 6.31 28.47 -33.24
N LYS A 239 5.08 28.09 -33.47
CA LYS A 239 4.05 27.97 -32.41
C LYS A 239 4.40 27.00 -31.28
N LYS A 240 5.25 26.01 -31.56
CA LYS A 240 5.65 24.99 -30.56
C LYS A 240 6.97 25.30 -29.88
N TYR A 241 7.95 25.85 -30.58
CA TYR A 241 9.34 25.84 -30.15
C TYR A 241 10.00 27.21 -30.07
N GLY A 242 9.38 28.31 -30.53
CA GLY A 242 9.91 29.66 -30.44
C GLY A 242 9.52 30.52 -31.64
N ASP A 243 9.56 31.84 -31.52
CA ASP A 243 9.02 32.78 -32.49
C ASP A 243 9.91 32.96 -33.73
N SER A 244 11.11 32.42 -33.77
CA SER A 244 12.05 32.50 -34.87
C SER A 244 12.79 31.18 -35.09
N ILE A 245 13.36 31.00 -36.31
CA ILE A 245 14.16 29.83 -36.65
C ILE A 245 15.40 29.73 -35.73
N THR A 246 15.97 30.85 -35.35
CA THR A 246 17.10 30.93 -34.42
C THR A 246 16.72 30.39 -33.04
N GLU A 247 15.57 30.79 -32.52
CA GLU A 247 15.06 30.28 -31.23
C GLU A 247 14.75 28.79 -31.29
N ILE A 248 14.17 28.30 -32.40
CA ILE A 248 13.94 26.85 -32.58
C ILE A 248 15.25 26.06 -32.55
N LYS A 249 16.31 26.58 -33.16
CA LYS A 249 17.67 25.98 -33.10
C LYS A 249 18.24 25.99 -31.68
N GLN A 250 18.08 27.10 -30.95
CA GLN A 250 18.46 27.19 -29.55
C GLN A 250 17.70 26.18 -28.71
N ARG A 251 16.38 26.09 -28.90
CA ARG A 251 15.54 25.11 -28.18
C ARG A 251 15.97 23.68 -28.47
N LYS A 252 16.36 23.36 -29.69
CA LYS A 252 16.93 22.04 -30.04
C LYS A 252 18.20 21.74 -29.23
N GLN A 253 19.09 22.74 -29.07
CA GLN A 253 20.30 22.57 -28.26
C GLN A 253 19.99 22.34 -26.81
N GLU A 254 19.09 23.13 -26.21
CA GLU A 254 18.64 22.94 -24.82
C GLU A 254 18.03 21.54 -24.59
N ILE A 255 17.24 21.06 -25.54
CA ILE A 255 16.66 19.71 -25.50
C ILE A 255 17.78 18.66 -25.55
N THR A 256 18.78 18.86 -26.38
CA THR A 256 19.91 17.91 -26.51
C THR A 256 20.73 17.85 -25.24
N ASP A 257 20.99 19.00 -24.62
CA ASP A 257 21.72 19.08 -23.35
C ASP A 257 20.94 18.44 -22.19
N LYS A 258 19.61 18.63 -22.15
CA LYS A 258 18.73 17.98 -21.18
C LYS A 258 18.71 16.46 -21.35
N ILE A 259 18.68 15.95 -22.58
CA ILE A 259 18.73 14.52 -22.85
C ILE A 259 20.05 13.94 -22.30
N ALA A 260 21.18 14.58 -22.57
CA ALA A 260 22.47 14.14 -22.08
C ALA A 260 22.54 14.09 -20.55
N ALA A 261 22.07 15.13 -19.87
CA ALA A 261 22.02 15.18 -18.41
C ALA A 261 21.11 14.10 -17.79
N LEU A 262 20.02 13.76 -18.46
CA LEU A 262 19.13 12.70 -18.00
C LEU A 262 19.70 11.29 -18.25
N GLU A 263 20.57 11.06 -19.20
CA GLU A 263 21.14 9.74 -19.53
C GLU A 263 22.23 9.25 -18.54
N GLU A 264 22.79 10.12 -17.68
CA GLU A 264 23.87 9.77 -16.71
C GLU A 264 23.40 8.96 -15.47
N GLY A 265 22.11 8.76 -15.22
CA GLY A 265 21.56 8.22 -13.95
C GLY A 265 21.58 6.69 -13.76
N ASP A 266 21.99 5.86 -14.71
CA ASP A 266 21.82 4.39 -14.64
C ASP A 266 22.84 3.65 -13.74
N VAL A 267 24.00 4.22 -13.49
CA VAL A 267 25.09 3.59 -12.70
C VAL A 267 24.69 3.41 -11.22
N ARG A 268 24.00 4.38 -10.64
CA ARG A 268 23.63 4.35 -9.22
C ARG A 268 22.64 3.23 -8.88
N LEU A 269 21.70 2.94 -9.79
CA LEU A 269 20.73 1.86 -9.57
C LEU A 269 21.41 0.48 -9.49
N ASP A 270 22.42 0.25 -10.33
CA ASP A 270 23.15 -1.02 -10.32
C ASP A 270 24.01 -1.20 -9.06
N GLU A 271 24.62 -0.12 -8.55
CA GLU A 271 25.29 -0.14 -7.25
C GLU A 271 24.35 -0.49 -6.10
N LEU A 272 23.18 0.15 -6.08
CA LEU A 272 22.16 -0.12 -5.04
C LEU A 272 21.62 -1.55 -5.11
N LYS A 273 21.41 -2.11 -6.29
CA LYS A 273 21.00 -3.52 -6.46
C LYS A 273 22.05 -4.48 -5.92
N ARG A 274 23.34 -4.26 -6.19
CA ARG A 274 24.42 -5.07 -5.62
C ARG A 274 24.47 -4.96 -4.10
N LYS A 275 24.29 -3.76 -3.57
CA LYS A 275 24.20 -3.54 -2.11
C LYS A 275 23.00 -4.27 -1.52
N GLN A 276 21.83 -4.21 -2.17
CA GLN A 276 20.61 -4.95 -1.79
C GLN A 276 20.86 -6.46 -1.72
N GLU A 277 21.48 -7.06 -2.76
CA GLU A 277 21.78 -8.49 -2.80
C GLU A 277 22.68 -8.90 -1.63
N LYS A 278 23.73 -8.12 -1.35
CA LYS A 278 24.64 -8.36 -0.23
C LYS A 278 23.91 -8.28 1.11
N LEU A 279 23.14 -7.21 1.36
CA LEU A 279 22.40 -7.03 2.60
C LEU A 279 21.31 -8.09 2.78
N THR A 280 20.66 -8.51 1.70
CA THR A 280 19.68 -9.62 1.73
C THR A 280 20.34 -10.93 2.16
N ALA A 281 21.51 -11.23 1.64
CA ALA A 281 22.26 -12.43 2.04
C ALA A 281 22.69 -12.37 3.52
N GLU A 282 23.20 -11.22 3.99
CA GLU A 282 23.60 -11.00 5.37
C GLU A 282 22.43 -11.07 6.35
N ALA A 283 21.32 -10.39 6.05
CA ALA A 283 20.11 -10.45 6.86
C ALA A 283 19.51 -11.86 6.88
N THR A 284 19.52 -12.58 5.75
CA THR A 284 19.07 -13.98 5.69
C THR A 284 19.95 -14.88 6.55
N ALA A 285 21.26 -14.69 6.57
CA ALA A 285 22.18 -15.48 7.40
C ALA A 285 21.95 -15.21 8.90
N ALA A 286 21.75 -13.95 9.30
CA ALA A 286 21.41 -13.59 10.67
C ALA A 286 20.04 -14.19 11.09
N ALA A 287 19.02 -14.06 10.24
CA ALA A 287 17.68 -14.63 10.49
C ALA A 287 17.71 -16.17 10.61
N LYS A 288 18.57 -16.87 9.91
CA LYS A 288 18.75 -18.33 10.07
C LYS A 288 19.26 -18.71 11.45
N LYS A 289 20.20 -17.95 12.03
CA LYS A 289 20.69 -18.20 13.41
C LYS A 289 19.54 -18.07 14.42
N ILE A 290 18.67 -17.07 14.24
CA ILE A 290 17.49 -16.87 15.06
C ILE A 290 16.53 -18.06 14.91
N SER A 291 16.24 -18.47 13.68
CA SER A 291 15.35 -19.59 13.38
C SER A 291 15.82 -20.91 13.97
N GLU A 292 17.13 -21.18 13.96
CA GLU A 292 17.73 -22.36 14.60
C GLU A 292 17.52 -22.35 16.10
N LYS A 293 17.78 -21.22 16.78
CA LYS A 293 17.54 -21.05 18.22
C LYS A 293 16.05 -21.21 18.56
N ARG A 294 15.17 -20.60 17.79
CA ARG A 294 13.70 -20.74 17.94
C ARG A 294 13.25 -22.19 17.81
N THR A 295 13.79 -22.92 16.84
CA THR A 295 13.46 -24.34 16.65
C THR A 295 13.86 -25.18 17.85
N LEU A 296 15.09 -25.01 18.35
CA LEU A 296 15.56 -25.69 19.56
C LEU A 296 14.74 -25.33 20.80
N ALA A 297 14.41 -24.05 20.95
CA ALA A 297 13.55 -23.56 22.02
C ALA A 297 12.12 -24.12 21.93
N ALA A 298 11.56 -24.16 20.72
CA ALA A 298 10.23 -24.72 20.44
C ALA A 298 10.12 -26.19 20.84
N ASP A 299 11.15 -27.00 20.57
CA ASP A 299 11.18 -28.41 20.97
C ASP A 299 11.24 -28.57 22.52
N LYS A 300 12.09 -27.78 23.22
CA LYS A 300 12.17 -27.79 24.67
C LYS A 300 10.85 -27.35 25.30
N LEU A 301 10.34 -26.20 24.89
CA LEU A 301 9.08 -25.63 25.38
C LEU A 301 7.90 -26.58 25.14
N SER A 302 7.85 -27.23 23.99
CA SER A 302 6.83 -28.25 23.67
C SER A 302 6.91 -29.44 24.66
N ALA A 303 8.10 -29.93 24.98
CA ALA A 303 8.27 -31.04 25.89
C ALA A 303 7.84 -30.68 27.33
N GLU A 304 8.17 -29.49 27.83
CA GLU A 304 7.77 -29.00 29.15
C GLU A 304 6.24 -28.78 29.22
N ILE A 305 5.64 -28.21 28.22
CA ILE A 305 4.18 -28.03 28.14
C ILE A 305 3.47 -29.40 28.11
N ILE A 306 3.97 -30.37 27.35
CA ILE A 306 3.43 -31.74 27.36
C ILE A 306 3.50 -32.38 28.74
N ALA A 307 4.60 -32.18 29.46
CA ALA A 307 4.73 -32.69 30.83
C ALA A 307 3.67 -32.08 31.76
N ASN A 308 3.46 -30.79 31.69
CA ASN A 308 2.43 -30.10 32.47
C ASN A 308 0.99 -30.53 32.06
N LEU A 309 0.72 -30.71 30.79
CA LEU A 309 -0.58 -31.20 30.32
C LEU A 309 -0.87 -32.63 30.76
N LYS A 310 0.14 -33.51 30.79
CA LYS A 310 0.02 -34.86 31.35
C LYS A 310 -0.24 -34.83 32.83
N PHE A 311 0.43 -33.93 33.58
CA PHE A 311 0.17 -33.73 34.99
C PHE A 311 -1.26 -33.28 35.25
N LEU A 312 -1.86 -32.46 34.35
CA LEU A 312 -3.25 -32.00 34.40
C LEU A 312 -4.29 -33.03 33.88
N ASP A 313 -3.90 -34.31 33.86
CA ASP A 313 -4.75 -35.43 33.46
C ASP A 313 -5.17 -35.41 31.99
N MET A 314 -4.27 -34.96 31.14
CA MET A 314 -4.40 -34.95 29.67
C MET A 314 -3.33 -35.87 29.03
N PRO A 315 -3.30 -37.18 29.33
CA PRO A 315 -2.20 -38.07 28.94
C PRO A 315 -2.09 -38.34 27.43
N LYS A 316 -3.18 -38.12 26.67
CA LYS A 316 -3.28 -38.37 25.23
C LYS A 316 -2.97 -37.15 24.40
N VAL A 317 -2.72 -36.02 25.03
CA VAL A 317 -2.45 -34.76 24.34
C VAL A 317 -1.18 -34.84 23.51
N ARG A 318 -1.24 -34.30 22.31
CA ARG A 318 -0.08 -34.00 21.47
C ARG A 318 0.03 -32.50 21.33
N PHE A 319 1.17 -31.97 21.62
CA PHE A 319 1.43 -30.54 21.49
C PHE A 319 2.76 -30.33 20.77
N LYS A 320 2.82 -29.36 19.89
CA LYS A 320 4.02 -29.00 19.12
C LYS A 320 4.00 -27.51 18.80
N ILE A 321 5.09 -26.82 19.05
CA ILE A 321 5.35 -25.51 18.54
C ILE A 321 5.99 -25.66 17.15
N SER A 322 5.30 -25.17 16.12
CA SER A 322 5.78 -25.22 14.74
C SER A 322 6.48 -23.92 14.40
N VAL A 323 7.74 -24.01 14.00
CA VAL A 323 8.53 -22.88 13.47
C VAL A 323 8.75 -23.14 11.99
N THR A 324 8.13 -22.35 11.13
CA THR A 324 8.19 -22.53 9.66
C THR A 324 8.63 -21.26 8.97
N PRO A 325 9.58 -21.32 8.02
CA PRO A 325 10.04 -20.13 7.34
C PRO A 325 9.00 -19.64 6.32
N LYS A 326 8.64 -18.35 6.41
CA LYS A 326 7.85 -17.67 5.38
C LYS A 326 8.67 -17.49 4.13
N ARG A 327 8.11 -17.87 2.99
CA ARG A 327 8.76 -17.76 1.68
C ARG A 327 8.02 -16.81 0.77
N LEU A 328 8.77 -16.10 -0.05
CA LEU A 328 8.23 -15.31 -1.16
C LEU A 328 7.81 -16.25 -2.31
N SER A 329 6.86 -15.82 -3.12
CA SER A 329 6.47 -16.53 -4.35
C SER A 329 7.64 -16.70 -5.32
N SER A 330 8.65 -15.86 -5.26
CA SER A 330 9.91 -15.96 -6.01
C SER A 330 10.92 -16.97 -5.48
N GLY A 331 10.63 -17.66 -4.35
CA GLY A 331 11.45 -18.73 -3.77
C GLY A 331 12.43 -18.30 -2.67
N GLY A 332 12.59 -17.01 -2.40
CA GLY A 332 13.40 -16.49 -1.28
C GLY A 332 12.65 -16.49 0.06
N TYR A 333 13.34 -16.12 1.15
CA TYR A 333 12.72 -15.92 2.46
C TYR A 333 12.03 -14.55 2.52
N ALA A 334 10.83 -14.52 3.11
CA ALA A 334 10.11 -13.27 3.37
C ALA A 334 10.63 -12.66 4.68
N LEU A 335 11.65 -11.81 4.58
CA LEU A 335 12.22 -11.11 5.73
C LEU A 335 11.23 -10.09 6.31
N THR A 336 11.10 -10.09 7.62
CA THR A 336 10.26 -9.15 8.40
C THR A 336 11.10 -8.54 9.53
N PRO A 337 10.64 -7.52 10.24
CA PRO A 337 11.38 -6.96 11.38
C PRO A 337 11.80 -7.99 12.44
N THR A 338 11.10 -9.13 12.52
CA THR A 338 11.35 -10.21 13.49
C THR A 338 11.97 -11.47 12.87
N GLY A 339 12.55 -11.39 11.69
CA GLY A 339 13.08 -12.53 10.95
C GLY A 339 12.12 -13.03 9.87
N PHE A 340 12.19 -14.32 9.53
CA PHE A 340 11.33 -14.92 8.50
C PHE A 340 10.43 -16.04 9.02
N ASP A 341 10.41 -16.30 10.35
CA ASP A 341 9.66 -17.42 10.89
C ASP A 341 8.17 -17.09 11.07
N ASP A 342 7.34 -18.10 10.82
CA ASP A 342 5.97 -18.19 11.25
C ASP A 342 5.88 -19.21 12.37
N VAL A 343 5.29 -18.83 13.50
CA VAL A 343 5.16 -19.67 14.68
C VAL A 343 3.70 -20.00 14.92
N ASP A 344 3.40 -21.29 15.09
CA ASP A 344 2.06 -21.74 15.46
C ASP A 344 2.12 -22.79 16.59
N PHE A 345 1.23 -22.66 17.55
CA PHE A 345 1.05 -23.61 18.62
C PHE A 345 0.00 -24.63 18.22
N LEU A 346 0.45 -25.85 17.96
CA LEU A 346 -0.36 -26.94 17.43
C LEU A 346 -0.70 -27.94 18.52
N ILE A 347 -1.97 -28.32 18.62
CA ILE A 347 -2.44 -29.28 19.63
C ILE A 347 -3.44 -30.26 19.04
N SER A 348 -3.44 -31.48 19.61
CA SER A 348 -4.51 -32.46 19.47
C SER A 348 -4.81 -33.01 20.85
N VAL A 349 -6.04 -32.86 21.31
CA VAL A 349 -6.46 -33.24 22.66
C VAL A 349 -6.81 -34.70 22.76
N ASN A 350 -7.43 -35.25 21.72
CA ASN A 350 -7.94 -36.63 21.68
C ASN A 350 -7.11 -37.50 20.72
N SER A 351 -7.05 -38.80 21.06
CA SER A 351 -6.43 -39.78 20.17
C SER A 351 -7.19 -39.90 18.85
N GLY A 352 -6.50 -39.77 17.71
CA GLY A 352 -7.08 -39.90 16.38
C GLY A 352 -7.54 -38.58 15.73
N GLU A 353 -7.54 -37.48 16.48
CA GLU A 353 -7.76 -36.15 15.90
C GLU A 353 -6.49 -35.61 15.26
N ASP A 354 -6.66 -34.85 14.19
CA ASP A 354 -5.55 -34.12 13.58
C ASP A 354 -5.03 -33.02 14.52
N ILE A 355 -3.71 -32.82 14.47
CA ILE A 355 -3.08 -31.72 15.20
C ILE A 355 -3.44 -30.39 14.51
N GLN A 356 -4.01 -29.45 15.25
CA GLN A 356 -4.47 -28.15 14.74
C GLN A 356 -4.00 -27.01 15.61
N SER A 357 -4.10 -25.78 15.09
CA SER A 357 -3.76 -24.58 15.89
C SER A 357 -4.61 -24.49 17.15
N ILE A 358 -3.98 -24.12 18.28
CA ILE A 358 -4.67 -23.94 19.58
C ILE A 358 -5.82 -22.91 19.46
N SER A 359 -5.70 -21.93 18.58
CA SER A 359 -6.74 -20.95 18.30
C SER A 359 -8.06 -21.54 17.77
N LYS A 360 -8.08 -22.82 17.42
CA LYS A 360 -9.27 -23.56 16.93
C LYS A 360 -9.89 -24.49 17.98
N VAL A 361 -9.32 -24.56 19.17
CA VAL A 361 -9.85 -25.39 20.27
C VAL A 361 -11.13 -24.75 20.80
N SER A 362 -12.22 -25.51 20.83
CA SER A 362 -13.55 -25.01 21.19
C SER A 362 -14.00 -25.33 22.62
N SER A 363 -13.30 -26.22 23.35
CA SER A 363 -13.68 -26.62 24.71
C SER A 363 -13.09 -25.67 25.74
N GLY A 364 -13.91 -24.90 26.44
CA GLY A 364 -13.48 -23.91 27.44
C GLY A 364 -12.65 -24.50 28.57
N GLY A 365 -13.07 -25.61 29.20
CA GLY A 365 -12.30 -26.25 30.29
C GLY A 365 -10.96 -26.85 29.83
N GLU A 366 -10.90 -27.40 28.63
CA GLU A 366 -9.64 -27.87 28.05
C GLU A 366 -8.70 -26.74 27.73
N LEU A 367 -9.23 -25.68 27.13
CA LEU A 367 -8.43 -24.47 26.82
C LEU A 367 -7.86 -23.82 28.07
N SER A 368 -8.63 -23.71 29.17
CA SER A 368 -8.15 -23.17 30.44
C SER A 368 -7.00 -24.00 31.00
N ARG A 369 -7.07 -25.33 30.97
CA ARG A 369 -5.96 -26.22 31.40
C ARG A 369 -4.73 -26.10 30.50
N ILE A 370 -4.93 -26.01 29.20
CA ILE A 370 -3.85 -25.79 28.20
C ILE A 370 -3.17 -24.45 28.51
N THR A 371 -3.95 -23.38 28.71
CA THR A 371 -3.45 -22.06 29.08
C THR A 371 -2.65 -22.12 30.38
N LEU A 372 -3.18 -22.79 31.43
CA LEU A 372 -2.47 -22.97 32.69
C LEU A 372 -1.14 -23.69 32.48
N ALA A 373 -1.12 -24.79 31.71
CA ALA A 373 0.10 -25.54 31.43
C ALA A 373 1.17 -24.69 30.71
N ILE A 374 0.77 -23.89 29.71
CA ILE A 374 1.67 -22.99 29.00
C ILE A 374 2.16 -21.86 29.90
N LYS A 375 1.25 -21.18 30.60
CA LYS A 375 1.59 -20.07 31.52
C LYS A 375 2.53 -20.53 32.65
N THR A 376 2.37 -21.75 33.16
CA THR A 376 3.27 -22.29 34.19
C THR A 376 4.69 -22.49 33.68
N VAL A 377 4.89 -22.85 32.39
CA VAL A 377 6.24 -22.97 31.83
C VAL A 377 6.82 -21.59 31.54
N LEU A 378 5.97 -20.64 31.12
CA LEU A 378 6.39 -19.29 30.82
C LEU A 378 6.34 -18.32 32.00
N ALA A 379 6.07 -18.79 33.20
CA ALA A 379 5.85 -17.97 34.38
C ALA A 379 6.99 -16.99 34.68
N ASP A 380 8.23 -17.45 34.52
CA ASP A 380 9.43 -16.63 34.74
C ASP A 380 9.67 -15.61 33.60
N TYR A 381 8.93 -15.71 32.51
CA TYR A 381 9.08 -14.91 31.28
C TYR A 381 7.85 -14.07 30.99
N SER A 382 6.67 -14.34 31.60
CA SER A 382 5.44 -13.60 31.35
C SER A 382 5.36 -12.36 32.23
N GLY A 383 5.19 -11.19 31.64
CA GLY A 383 5.12 -9.92 32.36
C GLY A 383 3.76 -9.59 33.00
N ALA A 384 2.77 -10.47 32.93
CA ALA A 384 1.45 -10.20 33.52
C ALA A 384 1.50 -10.24 35.05
N GLY A 385 1.16 -9.12 35.70
CA GLY A 385 1.16 -9.00 37.14
C GLY A 385 0.08 -9.85 37.83
N THR A 386 -1.10 -10.01 37.21
CA THR A 386 -2.25 -10.72 37.78
C THR A 386 -2.95 -11.60 36.74
N LEU A 387 -3.20 -12.86 37.08
CA LEU A 387 -3.94 -13.81 36.25
C LEU A 387 -5.22 -14.23 36.99
N ILE A 388 -6.36 -14.10 36.33
CA ILE A 388 -7.66 -14.55 36.88
C ILE A 388 -8.11 -15.78 36.12
N PHE A 389 -8.34 -16.89 36.83
CA PHE A 389 -8.90 -18.12 36.26
C PHE A 389 -10.32 -18.30 36.79
N ASP A 390 -11.27 -18.29 35.83
CA ASP A 390 -12.67 -18.51 36.12
C ASP A 390 -13.10 -19.93 35.67
N GLU A 391 -13.68 -20.68 36.63
CA GLU A 391 -14.22 -22.03 36.40
C GLU A 391 -13.25 -23.04 35.77
N ILE A 392 -11.94 -22.97 36.08
CA ILE A 392 -10.92 -23.87 35.53
C ILE A 392 -11.17 -25.33 35.92
N ASP A 393 -11.95 -25.56 36.98
CA ASP A 393 -12.35 -26.86 37.54
C ASP A 393 -13.66 -27.41 36.96
N THR A 394 -14.25 -26.77 35.95
CA THR A 394 -15.48 -27.26 35.31
C THR A 394 -15.26 -28.59 34.60
N GLY A 395 -16.06 -29.61 34.98
CA GLY A 395 -16.05 -30.91 34.35
C GLY A 395 -14.87 -31.82 34.68
N VAL A 396 -14.09 -31.51 35.77
CA VAL A 396 -12.94 -32.33 36.17
C VAL A 396 -13.21 -33.15 37.43
N SER A 397 -12.48 -34.25 37.60
CA SER A 397 -12.50 -35.04 38.81
C SER A 397 -11.76 -34.37 39.99
N GLY A 398 -12.04 -34.77 41.23
CA GLY A 398 -11.37 -34.23 42.39
C GLY A 398 -9.83 -34.38 42.37
N GLY A 399 -9.32 -35.46 41.79
CA GLY A 399 -7.89 -35.65 41.62
C GLY A 399 -7.27 -34.69 40.57
N THR A 400 -8.01 -34.37 39.52
CA THR A 400 -7.59 -33.38 38.52
C THR A 400 -7.67 -31.96 39.10
N ALA A 401 -8.72 -31.64 39.87
CA ALA A 401 -8.86 -30.35 40.54
C ALA A 401 -7.68 -30.12 41.55
N GLU A 402 -7.23 -31.15 42.28
CA GLU A 402 -6.06 -31.06 43.14
C GLU A 402 -4.80 -30.69 42.32
N ARG A 403 -4.56 -31.33 41.18
CA ARG A 403 -3.40 -31.03 40.31
C ARG A 403 -3.46 -29.62 39.74
N ILE A 404 -4.67 -29.15 39.38
CA ILE A 404 -4.90 -27.75 38.93
C ILE A 404 -4.50 -26.80 40.09
N GLY A 405 -4.97 -27.05 41.32
CA GLY A 405 -4.64 -26.21 42.47
C GLY A 405 -3.13 -26.15 42.74
N ILE A 406 -2.44 -27.29 42.65
CA ILE A 406 -0.97 -27.36 42.80
C ILE A 406 -0.27 -26.52 41.70
N MET A 407 -0.77 -26.57 40.48
CA MET A 407 -0.18 -25.80 39.37
C MET A 407 -0.46 -24.30 39.50
N LEU A 408 -1.66 -23.89 39.97
CA LEU A 408 -1.98 -22.50 40.30
C LEU A 408 -1.08 -21.98 41.43
N GLU A 409 -0.82 -22.80 42.47
CA GLU A 409 0.09 -22.46 43.55
C GLU A 409 1.52 -22.26 43.00
N LYS A 410 2.02 -23.17 42.18
CA LYS A 410 3.33 -23.01 41.54
C LYS A 410 3.41 -21.71 40.76
N LEU A 411 2.37 -21.39 39.93
CA LEU A 411 2.31 -20.16 39.15
C LEU A 411 2.23 -18.90 40.04
N SER A 412 1.67 -19.01 41.25
CA SER A 412 1.56 -17.88 42.18
C SER A 412 2.89 -17.36 42.73
N HIS A 413 3.99 -18.07 42.49
CA HIS A 413 5.33 -17.60 42.88
C HIS A 413 5.86 -16.51 41.94
N SER A 414 5.35 -16.50 40.70
CA SER A 414 5.78 -15.53 39.64
C SER A 414 4.73 -14.47 39.30
N ALA A 415 3.46 -14.70 39.66
CA ALA A 415 2.34 -13.77 39.36
C ALA A 415 1.27 -13.84 40.46
N GLN A 416 0.49 -12.78 40.63
CA GLN A 416 -0.72 -12.85 41.48
C GLN A 416 -1.80 -13.70 40.77
N ILE A 417 -2.29 -14.75 41.48
CA ILE A 417 -3.31 -15.64 40.96
C ILE A 417 -4.60 -15.45 41.71
N ILE A 418 -5.69 -15.20 40.96
CA ILE A 418 -7.06 -15.19 41.47
C ILE A 418 -7.80 -16.32 40.79
N SER A 419 -8.36 -17.29 41.54
CA SER A 419 -9.15 -18.38 40.99
C SER A 419 -10.55 -18.36 41.54
N ILE A 420 -11.53 -18.35 40.63
CA ILE A 420 -12.95 -18.53 40.98
C ILE A 420 -13.26 -20.00 40.82
N THR A 421 -13.63 -20.64 41.92
CA THR A 421 -13.78 -22.10 41.98
C THR A 421 -14.89 -22.54 42.90
N HIS A 422 -15.50 -23.68 42.59
CA HIS A 422 -16.40 -24.41 43.44
C HIS A 422 -15.80 -25.74 43.94
N SER A 423 -14.52 -25.96 43.66
CA SER A 423 -13.80 -27.15 44.05
C SER A 423 -13.15 -26.99 45.45
N PRO A 424 -13.44 -27.87 46.43
CA PRO A 424 -12.81 -27.82 47.75
C PRO A 424 -11.28 -28.06 47.65
N GLN A 425 -10.81 -28.80 46.64
CA GLN A 425 -9.40 -29.09 46.39
C GLN A 425 -8.64 -27.81 46.05
N ILE A 426 -9.17 -26.99 45.13
CA ILE A 426 -8.54 -25.73 44.72
C ILE A 426 -8.63 -24.70 45.84
N ALA A 427 -9.83 -24.54 46.45
CA ALA A 427 -10.06 -23.59 47.53
C ALA A 427 -9.17 -23.84 48.75
N SER A 428 -8.86 -25.13 49.07
CA SER A 428 -8.00 -25.47 50.21
C SER A 428 -6.52 -25.15 49.98
N ILE A 429 -6.03 -25.08 48.74
CA ILE A 429 -4.65 -24.77 48.41
C ILE A 429 -4.38 -23.25 48.49
N ALA A 430 -5.37 -22.42 48.21
CA ALA A 430 -5.22 -20.96 48.19
C ALA A 430 -4.74 -20.42 49.56
N LYS A 431 -3.86 -19.41 49.55
CA LYS A 431 -3.39 -18.72 50.77
C LYS A 431 -4.45 -17.76 51.30
N HIS A 432 -5.12 -17.06 50.45
CA HIS A 432 -6.22 -16.14 50.77
C HIS A 432 -7.54 -16.73 50.24
N HIS A 433 -8.63 -16.59 50.98
CA HIS A 433 -9.92 -17.11 50.60
C HIS A 433 -10.98 -16.03 50.70
N LEU A 434 -11.53 -15.66 49.59
CA LEU A 434 -12.62 -14.69 49.44
C LEU A 434 -13.94 -15.44 49.28
N LEU A 435 -14.88 -15.27 50.22
CA LEU A 435 -16.21 -15.86 50.18
C LEU A 435 -17.17 -14.89 49.51
N VAL A 436 -17.82 -15.34 48.45
CA VAL A 436 -18.90 -14.60 47.76
C VAL A 436 -20.27 -15.14 48.25
N THR A 437 -21.06 -14.27 48.85
CA THR A 437 -22.42 -14.60 49.31
C THR A 437 -23.45 -13.75 48.55
N LYS A 438 -24.59 -14.35 48.19
CA LYS A 438 -25.72 -13.66 47.58
C LYS A 438 -26.83 -13.57 48.64
N ASN A 439 -27.22 -12.37 49.00
CA ASN A 439 -28.31 -12.09 49.91
C ASN A 439 -29.47 -11.46 49.17
N GLU A 440 -30.66 -12.02 49.32
CA GLU A 440 -31.91 -11.44 48.80
C GLU A 440 -32.53 -10.54 49.85
N GLN A 441 -32.56 -9.23 49.62
CA GLN A 441 -33.26 -8.27 50.45
C GLN A 441 -34.16 -7.38 49.54
N ASN A 442 -35.43 -7.29 49.86
CA ASN A 442 -36.39 -6.39 49.17
C ASN A 442 -36.46 -6.55 47.65
N ASP A 443 -36.61 -7.78 47.15
CA ASP A 443 -36.59 -8.12 45.72
C ASP A 443 -35.33 -7.72 44.96
N ARG A 444 -34.24 -7.47 45.66
CA ARG A 444 -32.90 -7.25 45.08
C ARG A 444 -31.90 -8.25 45.59
N THR A 445 -31.13 -8.83 44.69
CA THR A 445 -30.01 -9.70 45.02
C THR A 445 -28.79 -8.85 45.20
N GLU A 446 -28.22 -8.83 46.40
CA GLU A 446 -26.94 -8.17 46.72
C GLU A 446 -25.85 -9.22 46.91
N SER A 447 -24.73 -9.06 46.23
CA SER A 447 -23.56 -9.91 46.34
C SER A 447 -22.52 -9.23 47.25
N THR A 448 -22.13 -9.92 48.31
CA THR A 448 -21.06 -9.46 49.20
C THR A 448 -19.84 -10.35 49.05
N VAL A 449 -18.65 -9.75 49.15
CA VAL A 449 -17.37 -10.46 49.16
C VAL A 449 -16.68 -10.20 50.49
N SER A 450 -16.29 -11.25 51.20
CA SER A 450 -15.59 -11.16 52.48
C SER A 450 -14.39 -12.09 52.49
N GLU A 451 -13.29 -11.64 53.02
CA GLU A 451 -12.14 -12.51 53.32
C GLU A 451 -12.44 -13.34 54.55
N ILE A 452 -12.24 -14.67 54.49
CA ILE A 452 -12.48 -15.62 55.57
C ILE A 452 -11.17 -16.27 56.02
N PHE A 453 -11.08 -16.54 57.34
CA PHE A 453 -9.87 -17.04 58.00
C PHE A 453 -10.16 -18.25 58.87
N ALA A 454 -9.13 -19.03 59.19
CA ALA A 454 -9.14 -20.11 60.16
C ALA A 454 -10.42 -20.99 60.13
N ASP A 455 -11.25 -20.92 61.18
CA ASP A 455 -12.45 -21.76 61.34
C ASP A 455 -13.54 -21.48 60.32
N GLU A 456 -13.69 -20.22 59.84
CA GLU A 456 -14.61 -19.85 58.76
C GLU A 456 -14.22 -20.53 57.45
N ARG A 457 -12.91 -20.60 57.19
CA ARG A 457 -12.37 -21.28 56.01
C ARG A 457 -12.62 -22.79 56.06
N ILE A 458 -12.47 -23.42 57.25
CA ILE A 458 -12.82 -24.83 57.45
C ILE A 458 -14.29 -25.06 57.17
N SER A 459 -15.16 -24.18 57.70
CA SER A 459 -16.63 -24.26 57.53
C SER A 459 -17.07 -24.12 56.06
N GLU A 460 -16.45 -23.20 55.33
CA GLU A 460 -16.75 -23.01 53.91
C GLU A 460 -16.28 -24.19 53.04
N ILE A 461 -15.09 -24.70 53.26
CA ILE A 461 -14.62 -25.91 52.56
C ILE A 461 -15.49 -27.11 52.89
N ALA A 462 -15.89 -27.29 54.16
CA ALA A 462 -16.83 -28.33 54.52
C ALA A 462 -18.20 -28.17 53.89
N ARG A 463 -18.70 -26.92 53.73
CA ARG A 463 -19.91 -26.59 52.97
C ARG A 463 -19.80 -26.96 51.49
N ILE A 464 -18.68 -26.67 50.87
CA ILE A 464 -18.43 -27.05 49.45
C ILE A 464 -18.44 -28.58 49.31
N ILE A 465 -17.86 -29.32 50.26
CA ILE A 465 -17.87 -30.81 50.27
C ILE A 465 -19.25 -31.39 50.51
N GLY A 466 -20.00 -30.82 51.44
CA GLY A 466 -21.21 -31.43 51.99
C GLY A 466 -22.53 -30.83 51.46
N GLY A 467 -22.52 -29.67 50.85
CA GLY A 467 -23.70 -28.94 50.43
C GLY A 467 -24.41 -28.25 51.61
N ILE A 468 -25.74 -28.34 51.67
CA ILE A 468 -26.60 -27.58 52.61
C ILE A 468 -26.41 -28.05 54.06
N SER A 469 -26.10 -29.32 54.27
CA SER A 469 -25.95 -29.89 55.62
C SER A 469 -24.54 -30.40 55.86
N VAL A 470 -23.80 -29.70 56.72
CA VAL A 470 -22.38 -30.05 57.03
C VAL A 470 -22.33 -30.99 58.21
N THR A 471 -21.67 -32.13 58.11
CA THR A 471 -21.42 -33.12 59.15
C THR A 471 -20.03 -32.95 59.79
N GLU A 472 -19.84 -33.52 60.98
CA GLU A 472 -18.54 -33.55 61.64
C GLU A 472 -17.43 -34.21 60.77
N LYS A 473 -17.81 -35.24 59.96
CA LYS A 473 -16.88 -35.91 59.04
C LYS A 473 -16.42 -34.97 57.92
N GLN A 474 -17.28 -34.12 57.42
CA GLN A 474 -16.93 -33.12 56.38
C GLN A 474 -16.05 -32.02 56.98
N ASN A 475 -16.31 -31.58 58.21
CA ASN A 475 -15.43 -30.64 58.89
C ASN A 475 -14.03 -31.25 59.12
N ALA A 476 -13.96 -32.54 59.51
CA ALA A 476 -12.70 -33.25 59.67
C ALA A 476 -11.93 -33.37 58.33
N ALA A 477 -12.63 -33.70 57.24
CA ALA A 477 -12.06 -33.77 55.91
C ALA A 477 -11.55 -32.40 55.44
N ALA A 478 -12.31 -31.31 55.68
CA ALA A 478 -11.90 -29.95 55.34
C ALA A 478 -10.59 -29.54 56.10
N ARG A 479 -10.53 -29.87 57.38
CA ARG A 479 -9.29 -29.66 58.19
C ARG A 479 -8.11 -30.44 57.64
N GLU A 480 -8.29 -31.71 57.31
CA GLU A 480 -7.23 -32.54 56.72
C GLU A 480 -6.72 -31.97 55.40
N MET A 481 -7.62 -31.50 54.53
CA MET A 481 -7.25 -30.85 53.27
C MET A 481 -6.41 -29.59 53.50
N LEU A 482 -6.84 -28.71 54.39
CA LEU A 482 -6.09 -27.49 54.71
C LEU A 482 -4.69 -27.78 55.28
N VAL A 483 -4.57 -28.72 56.24
CA VAL A 483 -3.28 -29.12 56.82
C VAL A 483 -2.35 -29.75 55.79
N LYS A 484 -2.90 -30.57 54.87
CA LYS A 484 -2.11 -31.18 53.79
C LYS A 484 -1.44 -30.12 52.93
N TYR A 485 -2.12 -29.03 52.59
CA TYR A 485 -1.61 -28.02 51.66
C TYR A 485 -0.79 -26.92 52.35
N ASP A 486 -1.04 -26.59 53.62
CA ASP A 486 -0.16 -25.75 54.41
C ASP A 486 1.26 -26.35 54.57
N ASN A 487 1.36 -27.67 54.54
CA ASN A 487 2.63 -28.39 54.54
C ASN A 487 3.27 -28.48 53.13
N TYR A 488 2.48 -28.34 52.08
CA TYR A 488 2.97 -28.37 50.68
C TYR A 488 3.62 -27.02 50.33
N SER A 489 3.03 -25.89 50.79
CA SER A 489 3.56 -24.53 50.54
C SER A 489 4.87 -24.23 51.31
N LYS A 490 5.28 -25.08 52.22
CA LYS A 490 6.51 -24.94 53.02
C LYS A 490 7.69 -25.76 52.49
N LYS A 491 7.47 -26.58 51.47
CA LYS A 491 8.49 -27.34 50.75
C LYS A 491 8.87 -26.68 49.45
#